data_4d9ad7285408537799b360dc85501fa0
#
_entry.id   4d9ad7285408537799b360dc85501fa0
#
_cell.length_a   1.000
_cell.length_b   1.000
_cell.length_c   1.000
_cell.angle_alpha   90.00
_cell.angle_beta   90.00
_cell.angle_gamma   90.00
#
_symmetry.space_group_name_H-M   'P 1'
#
loop_
_entity.id
_entity.type
_entity.pdbx_description
1 polymer ?
#
loop_
_entity_poly.entity_id
_entity_poly.type
_entity_poly.pdbx_seq_one_letter_code
_entity_poly.pdbx_strand_id
1 'polypeptide(L)'
;MAILAATISFNVGAQTKKELRDSIAVLAREADMHPDSIELRLRKAALNLQLEQWQYAKEEYDNILTLFPNNATALYFRAFAYERMRRYDLAKADYDKILAHIPGNFEALLAVALLNQKMKRHTEALDQANRLVNQHPDKALAYAVRAGIEHERGMIELALYDYEQAIKRDSQNAEYHIYKVETLIDLKRFEEALQELNLLTKMGVARAELAELYKRCKQR
;
A
#
# COMPACT_ATOMS: atom_id res chain seq x y z
N MET A 1 8.09 1.92 12.65
CA MET A 1 7.86 1.12 11.43
C MET A 1 7.22 1.98 10.37
N ALA A 2 7.92 2.19 9.26
CA ALA A 2 7.35 2.82 8.08
C ALA A 2 6.39 1.81 7.46
N ILE A 3 5.12 2.14 7.44
CA ILE A 3 4.06 1.39 6.76
C ILE A 3 4.47 1.28 5.30
N LEU A 4 4.46 0.07 4.75
CA LEU A 4 4.50 -0.15 3.31
C LEU A 4 3.45 0.76 2.66
N ALA A 5 3.85 1.98 2.33
CA ALA A 5 3.09 2.80 1.44
C ALA A 5 3.24 2.14 0.08
N ALA A 6 2.23 1.38 -0.35
CA ALA A 6 2.07 1.05 -1.75
C ALA A 6 2.05 2.40 -2.49
N THR A 7 3.24 2.89 -2.82
CA THR A 7 3.41 4.03 -3.70
C THR A 7 2.93 3.56 -5.06
N ILE A 8 1.68 3.90 -5.37
CA ILE A 8 1.27 3.94 -6.76
C ILE A 8 2.18 5.00 -7.36
N SER A 9 3.31 4.54 -7.91
CA SER A 9 4.23 5.37 -8.67
C SER A 9 3.50 5.76 -9.95
N PHE A 10 2.78 6.88 -9.89
CA PHE A 10 2.47 7.63 -11.10
C PHE A 10 3.81 8.10 -11.66
N ASN A 11 4.39 7.30 -12.55
CA ASN A 11 5.61 7.64 -13.26
C ASN A 11 5.24 8.67 -14.34
N VAL A 12 4.88 9.86 -13.89
CA VAL A 12 4.80 11.07 -14.70
C VAL A 12 6.03 11.88 -14.32
N GLY A 13 6.87 12.21 -15.30
CA GLY A 13 8.01 13.09 -15.10
C GLY A 13 7.55 14.28 -14.25
N ALA A 14 8.41 14.75 -13.34
CA ALA A 14 8.05 15.68 -12.25
C ALA A 14 7.37 16.95 -12.78
N GLN A 15 6.05 16.88 -12.99
CA GLN A 15 5.24 18.05 -13.35
C GLN A 15 5.17 18.98 -12.14
N THR A 16 5.35 20.24 -12.38
CA THR A 16 5.20 21.26 -11.33
C THR A 16 3.74 21.32 -10.88
N LYS A 17 3.50 21.76 -9.64
CA LYS A 17 2.12 21.97 -9.13
C LYS A 17 1.31 22.93 -10.00
N LYS A 18 1.99 23.84 -10.72
CA LYS A 18 1.37 24.77 -11.67
C LYS A 18 0.86 24.02 -12.89
N GLU A 19 1.70 23.21 -13.52
CA GLU A 19 1.32 22.41 -14.71
C GLU A 19 0.16 21.45 -14.41
N LEU A 20 0.14 20.84 -13.23
CA LEU A 20 -0.97 20.00 -12.79
C LEU A 20 -2.28 20.80 -12.68
N ARG A 21 -2.24 22.02 -12.12
CA ARG A 21 -3.43 22.88 -12.02
C ARG A 21 -3.92 23.36 -13.39
N ASP A 22 -3.00 23.71 -14.27
CA ASP A 22 -3.33 24.13 -15.66
C ASP A 22 -3.98 22.94 -16.40
N SER A 23 -3.47 21.72 -16.22
CA SER A 23 -4.08 20.50 -16.78
C SER A 23 -5.47 20.22 -16.21
N ILE A 24 -5.70 20.44 -14.92
CA ILE A 24 -7.04 20.31 -14.30
C ILE A 24 -8.01 21.32 -14.92
N ALA A 25 -7.59 22.57 -15.16
CA ALA A 25 -8.43 23.60 -15.74
C ALA A 25 -8.85 23.25 -17.18
N VAL A 26 -7.97 22.62 -17.95
CA VAL A 26 -8.31 22.12 -19.30
C VAL A 26 -9.31 20.96 -19.20
N LEU A 27 -8.99 19.94 -18.37
CA LEU A 27 -9.88 18.78 -18.19
C LEU A 27 -11.27 19.16 -17.64
N ALA A 28 -11.35 20.21 -16.81
CA ALA A 28 -12.63 20.68 -16.32
C ALA A 28 -13.53 21.18 -17.48
N ARG A 29 -12.97 21.99 -18.39
CA ARG A 29 -13.70 22.48 -19.57
C ARG A 29 -14.11 21.33 -20.50
N GLU A 30 -13.24 20.36 -20.71
CA GLU A 30 -13.55 19.18 -21.53
C GLU A 30 -14.65 18.33 -20.88
N ALA A 31 -14.59 18.14 -19.56
CA ALA A 31 -15.61 17.41 -18.81
C ALA A 31 -16.97 18.10 -18.80
N ASP A 32 -16.99 19.43 -18.83
CA ASP A 32 -18.25 20.21 -18.95
C ASP A 32 -18.89 20.03 -20.33
N MET A 33 -18.08 19.87 -21.38
CA MET A 33 -18.57 19.58 -22.73
C MET A 33 -18.97 18.10 -22.92
N HIS A 34 -18.40 17.20 -22.12
CA HIS A 34 -18.63 15.75 -22.17
C HIS A 34 -18.95 15.20 -20.77
N PRO A 35 -20.13 15.55 -20.19
CA PRO A 35 -20.45 15.26 -18.79
C PRO A 35 -20.49 13.76 -18.46
N ASP A 36 -20.72 12.91 -19.46
CA ASP A 36 -20.78 11.45 -19.29
C ASP A 36 -19.41 10.76 -19.45
N SER A 37 -18.35 11.52 -19.75
CA SER A 37 -17.01 10.96 -19.94
C SER A 37 -16.37 10.56 -18.61
N ILE A 38 -16.38 9.25 -18.33
CA ILE A 38 -15.69 8.66 -17.17
C ILE A 38 -14.19 8.94 -17.24
N GLU A 39 -13.59 8.84 -18.42
CA GLU A 39 -12.16 9.00 -18.59
C GLU A 39 -11.68 10.39 -18.18
N LEU A 40 -12.37 11.44 -18.64
CA LEU A 40 -12.03 12.82 -18.29
C LEU A 40 -12.14 13.05 -16.77
N ARG A 41 -13.20 12.54 -16.15
CA ARG A 41 -13.37 12.63 -14.69
C ARG A 41 -12.30 11.85 -13.93
N LEU A 42 -11.94 10.63 -14.36
CA LEU A 42 -10.87 9.84 -13.76
C LEU A 42 -9.52 10.55 -13.85
N ARG A 43 -9.21 11.13 -15.02
CA ARG A 43 -7.97 11.90 -15.22
C ARG A 43 -7.93 13.14 -14.34
N LYS A 44 -9.03 13.91 -14.26
CA LYS A 44 -9.14 15.09 -13.39
C LYS A 44 -8.99 14.69 -11.91
N ALA A 45 -9.67 13.62 -11.48
CA ALA A 45 -9.57 13.10 -10.13
C ALA A 45 -8.13 12.66 -9.78
N ALA A 46 -7.44 11.98 -10.70
CA ALA A 46 -6.06 11.57 -10.50
C ALA A 46 -5.11 12.76 -10.32
N LEU A 47 -5.28 13.85 -11.06
CA LEU A 47 -4.50 15.07 -10.87
C LEU A 47 -4.80 15.74 -9.53
N ASN A 48 -6.05 15.73 -9.08
CA ASN A 48 -6.42 16.22 -7.74
C ASN A 48 -5.76 15.39 -6.64
N LEU A 49 -5.66 14.04 -6.80
CA LEU A 49 -4.92 13.20 -5.86
C LEU A 49 -3.43 13.56 -5.80
N GLN A 50 -2.79 13.81 -6.96
CA GLN A 50 -1.38 14.22 -7.03
C GLN A 50 -1.14 15.59 -6.34
N LEU A 51 -2.11 16.49 -6.41
CA LEU A 51 -2.07 17.79 -5.71
C LEU A 51 -2.50 17.70 -4.24
N GLU A 52 -2.78 16.51 -3.73
CA GLU A 52 -3.32 16.27 -2.38
C GLU A 52 -4.67 16.98 -2.12
N GLN A 53 -5.41 17.28 -3.17
CA GLN A 53 -6.73 17.90 -3.13
C GLN A 53 -7.82 16.83 -2.95
N TRP A 54 -7.77 16.13 -1.81
CA TRP A 54 -8.56 14.92 -1.54
C TRP A 54 -10.07 15.12 -1.70
N GLN A 55 -10.58 16.28 -1.28
CA GLN A 55 -12.00 16.59 -1.38
C GLN A 55 -12.44 16.73 -2.85
N TYR A 56 -11.68 17.43 -3.68
CA TYR A 56 -11.99 17.57 -5.11
C TYR A 56 -11.87 16.24 -5.85
N ALA A 57 -10.86 15.43 -5.52
CA ALA A 57 -10.75 14.08 -6.07
C ALA A 57 -11.98 13.23 -5.74
N LYS A 58 -12.40 13.23 -4.48
CA LYS A 58 -13.58 12.51 -4.00
C LYS A 58 -14.85 12.94 -4.75
N GLU A 59 -15.04 14.23 -4.99
CA GLU A 59 -16.22 14.74 -5.73
C GLU A 59 -16.26 14.23 -7.17
N GLU A 60 -15.14 14.15 -7.87
CA GLU A 60 -15.09 13.55 -9.20
C GLU A 60 -15.43 12.05 -9.16
N TYR A 61 -14.96 11.31 -8.16
CA TYR A 61 -15.33 9.90 -8.00
C TYR A 61 -16.81 9.73 -7.63
N ASP A 62 -17.40 10.63 -6.84
CA ASP A 62 -18.83 10.62 -6.55
C ASP A 62 -19.66 10.77 -7.84
N ASN A 63 -19.26 11.69 -8.72
CA ASN A 63 -19.92 11.88 -10.01
C ASN A 63 -19.86 10.61 -10.87
N ILE A 64 -18.70 9.94 -10.92
CA ILE A 64 -18.56 8.67 -11.63
C ILE A 64 -19.48 7.60 -11.02
N LEU A 65 -19.47 7.50 -9.68
CA LEU A 65 -20.23 6.46 -8.97
C LEU A 65 -21.75 6.70 -8.96
N THR A 66 -22.18 7.91 -9.25
CA THR A 66 -23.61 8.21 -9.50
C THR A 66 -24.09 7.55 -10.80
N LEU A 67 -23.26 7.55 -11.84
CA LEU A 67 -23.58 6.94 -13.14
C LEU A 67 -23.21 5.44 -13.16
N PHE A 68 -22.10 5.07 -12.52
CA PHE A 68 -21.53 3.73 -12.52
C PHE A 68 -21.23 3.27 -11.07
N PRO A 69 -22.25 2.87 -10.31
CA PRO A 69 -22.14 2.63 -8.86
C PRO A 69 -21.13 1.55 -8.46
N ASN A 70 -20.75 0.66 -9.38
CA ASN A 70 -19.85 -0.46 -9.14
C ASN A 70 -18.49 -0.31 -9.87
N ASN A 71 -18.17 0.91 -10.34
CA ASN A 71 -16.88 1.16 -10.96
C ASN A 71 -15.76 0.98 -9.92
N ALA A 72 -15.00 -0.15 -10.05
CA ALA A 72 -13.98 -0.53 -9.07
C ALA A 72 -12.86 0.51 -8.95
N THR A 73 -12.46 1.14 -10.07
CA THR A 73 -11.43 2.19 -10.06
C THR A 73 -11.90 3.41 -9.27
N ALA A 74 -13.11 3.88 -9.51
CA ALA A 74 -13.66 5.03 -8.79
C ALA A 74 -13.84 4.73 -7.29
N LEU A 75 -14.36 3.54 -6.95
CA LEU A 75 -14.46 3.10 -5.55
C LEU A 75 -13.10 3.06 -4.87
N TYR A 76 -12.08 2.44 -5.51
CA TYR A 76 -10.75 2.32 -4.95
C TYR A 76 -10.11 3.68 -4.64
N PHE A 77 -10.11 4.58 -5.62
CA PHE A 77 -9.48 5.88 -5.44
C PHE A 77 -10.30 6.83 -4.56
N ARG A 78 -11.64 6.68 -4.50
CA ARG A 78 -12.43 7.41 -3.50
C ARG A 78 -12.14 6.93 -2.09
N ALA A 79 -12.02 5.62 -1.89
CA ALA A 79 -11.57 5.04 -0.62
C ALA A 79 -10.19 5.57 -0.22
N PHE A 80 -9.24 5.62 -1.16
CA PHE A 80 -7.93 6.21 -0.93
C PHE A 80 -8.04 7.68 -0.49
N ALA A 81 -8.85 8.49 -1.16
CA ALA A 81 -9.10 9.88 -0.76
C ALA A 81 -9.70 9.95 0.66
N TYR A 82 -10.66 9.08 0.99
CA TYR A 82 -11.21 8.97 2.34
C TYR A 82 -10.16 8.62 3.39
N GLU A 83 -9.23 7.70 3.09
CA GLU A 83 -8.11 7.39 4.00
C GLU A 83 -7.24 8.60 4.27
N ARG A 84 -6.89 9.38 3.22
CA ARG A 84 -6.11 10.61 3.35
C ARG A 84 -6.83 11.66 4.19
N MET A 85 -8.17 11.67 4.14
CA MET A 85 -9.05 12.52 4.95
C MET A 85 -9.34 11.91 6.35
N ARG A 86 -8.73 10.78 6.70
CA ARG A 86 -8.95 10.01 7.94
C ARG A 86 -10.40 9.52 8.14
N ARG A 87 -11.16 9.41 7.05
CA ARG A 87 -12.53 8.87 7.06
C ARG A 87 -12.51 7.36 6.80
N TYR A 88 -11.91 6.61 7.73
CA TYR A 88 -11.57 5.20 7.54
C TYR A 88 -12.78 4.28 7.33
N ASP A 89 -13.89 4.54 8.00
CA ASP A 89 -15.09 3.72 7.83
C ASP A 89 -15.70 3.89 6.43
N LEU A 90 -15.65 5.10 5.85
CA LEU A 90 -16.08 5.35 4.48
C LEU A 90 -15.14 4.70 3.46
N ALA A 91 -13.84 4.76 3.71
CA ALA A 91 -12.84 4.08 2.90
C ALA A 91 -13.09 2.57 2.89
N LYS A 92 -13.32 1.99 4.09
CA LYS A 92 -13.62 0.56 4.22
C LYS A 92 -14.88 0.17 3.45
N ALA A 93 -15.94 0.96 3.53
CA ALA A 93 -17.19 0.68 2.82
C ALA A 93 -17.00 0.62 1.28
N ASP A 94 -16.17 1.48 0.72
CA ASP A 94 -15.87 1.46 -0.72
C ASP A 94 -15.03 0.23 -1.11
N TYR A 95 -13.99 -0.11 -0.32
CA TYR A 95 -13.21 -1.33 -0.56
C TYR A 95 -14.06 -2.60 -0.40
N ASP A 96 -14.90 -2.67 0.63
CA ASP A 96 -15.83 -3.79 0.83
C ASP A 96 -16.80 -3.94 -0.35
N LYS A 97 -17.24 -2.82 -0.93
CA LYS A 97 -18.08 -2.83 -2.13
C LYS A 97 -17.34 -3.40 -3.34
N ILE A 98 -16.05 -3.10 -3.51
CA ILE A 98 -15.23 -3.77 -4.54
C ILE A 98 -15.19 -5.28 -4.28
N LEU A 99 -14.92 -5.70 -3.05
CA LEU A 99 -14.79 -7.11 -2.69
C LEU A 99 -16.12 -7.87 -2.77
N ALA A 100 -17.25 -7.20 -2.64
CA ALA A 100 -18.57 -7.81 -2.86
C ALA A 100 -18.79 -8.21 -4.33
N HIS A 101 -18.22 -7.47 -5.28
CA HIS A 101 -18.36 -7.71 -6.72
C HIS A 101 -17.17 -8.52 -7.29
N ILE A 102 -15.98 -8.30 -6.75
CA ILE A 102 -14.72 -8.93 -7.15
C ILE A 102 -14.03 -9.46 -5.90
N PRO A 103 -14.44 -10.61 -5.36
CA PRO A 103 -13.96 -11.11 -4.07
C PRO A 103 -12.45 -11.36 -3.97
N GLY A 104 -11.80 -11.55 -5.14
CA GLY A 104 -10.35 -11.75 -5.27
C GLY A 104 -9.57 -10.52 -5.70
N ASN A 105 -10.16 -9.32 -5.65
CA ASN A 105 -9.41 -8.12 -6.03
C ASN A 105 -8.24 -7.89 -5.06
N PHE A 106 -7.02 -8.04 -5.58
CA PHE A 106 -5.77 -7.96 -4.79
C PHE A 106 -5.63 -6.61 -4.08
N GLU A 107 -5.83 -5.53 -4.83
CA GLU A 107 -5.64 -4.16 -4.32
C GLU A 107 -6.64 -3.84 -3.19
N ALA A 108 -7.88 -4.27 -3.34
CA ALA A 108 -8.91 -4.05 -2.31
C ALA A 108 -8.66 -4.92 -1.06
N LEU A 109 -8.26 -6.19 -1.22
CA LEU A 109 -7.89 -7.06 -0.09
C LEU A 109 -6.70 -6.47 0.68
N LEU A 110 -5.67 -6.04 -0.04
CA LEU A 110 -4.49 -5.40 0.51
C LEU A 110 -4.88 -4.13 1.28
N ALA A 111 -5.67 -3.26 0.65
CA ALA A 111 -6.10 -1.99 1.25
C ALA A 111 -6.92 -2.22 2.54
N VAL A 112 -7.84 -3.20 2.55
CA VAL A 112 -8.64 -3.51 3.75
C VAL A 112 -7.77 -4.09 4.86
N ALA A 113 -6.79 -4.94 4.55
CA ALA A 113 -5.86 -5.47 5.55
C ALA A 113 -5.07 -4.35 6.23
N LEU A 114 -4.45 -3.47 5.43
CA LEU A 114 -3.68 -2.33 5.92
C LEU A 114 -4.56 -1.29 6.64
N LEU A 115 -5.77 -1.05 6.16
CA LEU A 115 -6.72 -0.13 6.79
C LEU A 115 -7.15 -0.64 8.17
N ASN A 116 -7.46 -1.93 8.30
CA ASN A 116 -7.78 -2.55 9.59
C ASN A 116 -6.59 -2.47 10.56
N GLN A 117 -5.36 -2.72 10.08
CA GLN A 117 -4.14 -2.54 10.87
C GLN A 117 -4.02 -1.10 11.38
N LYS A 118 -4.17 -0.11 10.50
CA LYS A 118 -4.14 1.32 10.84
C LYS A 118 -5.22 1.72 11.86
N MET A 119 -6.39 1.09 11.79
CA MET A 119 -7.49 1.26 12.74
C MET A 119 -7.31 0.45 14.02
N LYS A 120 -6.19 -0.29 14.16
CA LYS A 120 -5.91 -1.21 15.27
C LYS A 120 -6.97 -2.31 15.46
N ARG A 121 -7.66 -2.67 14.39
CA ARG A 121 -8.56 -3.82 14.30
C ARG A 121 -7.73 -5.05 13.96
N HIS A 122 -6.96 -5.52 14.94
CA HIS A 122 -5.90 -6.51 14.71
C HIS A 122 -6.41 -7.87 14.21
N THR A 123 -7.56 -8.32 14.69
CA THR A 123 -8.14 -9.60 14.26
C THR A 123 -8.56 -9.52 12.79
N GLU A 124 -9.34 -8.50 12.45
CA GLU A 124 -9.82 -8.26 11.09
C GLU A 124 -8.66 -8.02 10.11
N ALA A 125 -7.60 -7.36 10.57
CA ALA A 125 -6.40 -7.14 9.76
C ALA A 125 -5.75 -8.48 9.40
N LEU A 126 -5.55 -9.38 10.38
CA LEU A 126 -4.97 -10.69 10.17
C LEU A 126 -5.86 -11.58 9.31
N ASP A 127 -7.17 -11.57 9.52
CA ASP A 127 -8.13 -12.34 8.71
C ASP A 127 -8.07 -11.90 7.23
N GLN A 128 -8.00 -10.60 6.97
CA GLN A 128 -7.86 -10.09 5.60
C GLN A 128 -6.49 -10.42 5.00
N ALA A 129 -5.41 -10.36 5.78
CA ALA A 129 -4.08 -10.74 5.32
C ALA A 129 -3.99 -12.25 5.01
N ASN A 130 -4.62 -13.10 5.81
CA ASN A 130 -4.76 -14.53 5.52
C ASN A 130 -5.53 -14.76 4.21
N ARG A 131 -6.64 -14.06 4.02
CA ARG A 131 -7.41 -14.12 2.78
C ARG A 131 -6.58 -13.66 1.59
N LEU A 132 -5.81 -12.57 1.73
CA LEU A 132 -4.92 -12.06 0.69
C LEU A 132 -3.88 -13.11 0.28
N VAL A 133 -3.18 -13.74 1.22
CA VAL A 133 -2.21 -14.81 0.95
C VAL A 133 -2.86 -16.03 0.30
N ASN A 134 -4.02 -16.45 0.79
CA ASN A 134 -4.73 -17.62 0.26
C ASN A 134 -5.19 -17.44 -1.18
N GLN A 135 -5.62 -16.23 -1.54
CA GLN A 135 -6.09 -15.94 -2.90
C GLN A 135 -4.97 -15.55 -3.86
N HIS A 136 -3.84 -15.08 -3.35
CA HIS A 136 -2.69 -14.62 -4.14
C HIS A 136 -1.37 -15.22 -3.62
N PRO A 137 -1.22 -16.54 -3.63
CA PRO A 137 -0.05 -17.22 -3.07
C PRO A 137 1.24 -16.98 -3.87
N ASP A 138 1.14 -16.44 -5.06
CA ASP A 138 2.26 -16.04 -5.93
C ASP A 138 2.82 -14.64 -5.61
N LYS A 139 2.07 -13.81 -4.89
CA LYS A 139 2.42 -12.41 -4.63
C LYS A 139 3.29 -12.27 -3.38
N ALA A 140 4.54 -11.84 -3.54
CA ALA A 140 5.45 -11.55 -2.43
C ALA A 140 4.86 -10.56 -1.42
N LEU A 141 4.21 -9.49 -1.92
CA LEU A 141 3.61 -8.44 -1.09
C LEU A 141 2.52 -8.99 -0.15
N ALA A 142 1.78 -10.03 -0.55
CA ALA A 142 0.76 -10.63 0.30
C ALA A 142 1.37 -11.18 1.61
N TYR A 143 2.48 -11.88 1.49
CA TYR A 143 3.21 -12.42 2.64
C TYR A 143 3.86 -11.33 3.46
N ALA A 144 4.50 -10.34 2.81
CA ALA A 144 5.13 -9.23 3.52
C ALA A 144 4.13 -8.41 4.36
N VAL A 145 2.91 -8.21 3.85
CA VAL A 145 1.84 -7.52 4.59
C VAL A 145 1.36 -8.36 5.77
N ARG A 146 1.16 -9.67 5.59
CA ARG A 146 0.77 -10.55 6.69
C ARG A 146 1.86 -10.57 7.76
N ALA A 147 3.13 -10.71 7.35
CA ALA A 147 4.27 -10.65 8.26
C ALA A 147 4.30 -9.35 9.09
N GLY A 148 4.06 -8.19 8.47
CA GLY A 148 3.99 -6.92 9.19
C GLY A 148 2.87 -6.87 10.24
N ILE A 149 1.69 -7.42 9.92
CA ILE A 149 0.57 -7.52 10.86
C ILE A 149 0.88 -8.50 11.99
N GLU A 150 1.48 -9.65 11.69
CA GLU A 150 1.92 -10.65 12.68
C GLU A 150 2.98 -10.10 13.62
N HIS A 151 3.95 -9.37 13.08
CA HIS A 151 5.00 -8.74 13.85
C HIS A 151 4.43 -7.73 14.86
N GLU A 152 3.51 -6.86 14.44
CA GLU A 152 2.83 -5.92 15.36
C GLU A 152 2.04 -6.61 16.47
N ARG A 153 1.59 -7.85 16.23
CA ARG A 153 0.90 -8.68 17.23
C ARG A 153 1.84 -9.48 18.13
N GLY A 154 3.15 -9.34 17.95
CA GLY A 154 4.14 -10.12 18.69
C GLY A 154 4.27 -11.58 18.22
N MET A 155 3.69 -11.93 17.06
CA MET A 155 3.79 -13.26 16.45
C MET A 155 5.08 -13.35 15.60
N ILE A 156 6.21 -13.09 16.25
CA ILE A 156 7.47 -12.75 15.57
C ILE A 156 8.01 -13.90 14.71
N GLU A 157 7.87 -15.18 15.17
CA GLU A 157 8.31 -16.34 14.37
C GLU A 157 7.48 -16.55 13.11
N LEU A 158 6.16 -16.28 13.17
CA LEU A 158 5.30 -16.35 11.99
C LEU A 158 5.64 -15.22 11.01
N ALA A 159 5.88 -14.03 11.51
CA ALA A 159 6.34 -12.90 10.70
C ALA A 159 7.67 -13.21 9.99
N LEU A 160 8.63 -13.83 10.68
CA LEU A 160 9.89 -14.26 10.06
C LEU A 160 9.63 -15.23 8.91
N TYR A 161 8.84 -16.26 9.14
CA TYR A 161 8.47 -17.22 8.10
C TYR A 161 7.86 -16.53 6.87
N ASP A 162 6.94 -15.59 7.10
CA ASP A 162 6.27 -14.90 6.00
C ASP A 162 7.19 -13.93 5.25
N TYR A 163 8.11 -13.24 5.92
CA TYR A 163 9.15 -12.46 5.22
C TYR A 163 10.04 -13.35 4.37
N GLU A 164 10.38 -14.56 4.82
CA GLU A 164 11.11 -15.54 4.01
C GLU A 164 10.29 -15.99 2.79
N GLN A 165 8.97 -16.18 2.94
CA GLN A 165 8.09 -16.47 1.81
C GLN A 165 8.01 -15.31 0.80
N ALA A 166 8.03 -14.06 1.27
CA ALA A 166 8.08 -12.87 0.42
C ALA A 166 9.42 -12.82 -0.35
N ILE A 167 10.54 -12.97 0.32
CA ILE A 167 11.89 -13.00 -0.27
C ILE A 167 12.02 -14.13 -1.30
N LYS A 168 11.47 -15.31 -1.03
CA LYS A 168 11.50 -16.43 -1.98
C LYS A 168 10.81 -16.08 -3.31
N ARG A 169 9.81 -15.19 -3.29
CA ARG A 169 9.05 -14.78 -4.47
C ARG A 169 9.65 -13.55 -5.15
N ASP A 170 10.25 -12.67 -4.40
CA ASP A 170 10.92 -11.46 -4.88
C ASP A 170 12.21 -11.23 -4.08
N SER A 171 13.27 -11.92 -4.51
CA SER A 171 14.56 -11.93 -3.83
C SER A 171 15.39 -10.66 -4.04
N GLN A 172 14.96 -9.74 -4.91
CA GLN A 172 15.66 -8.49 -5.16
C GLN A 172 15.06 -7.32 -4.40
N ASN A 173 13.96 -7.51 -3.69
CA ASN A 173 13.34 -6.47 -2.92
C ASN A 173 14.04 -6.29 -1.56
N ALA A 174 14.87 -5.26 -1.46
CA ALA A 174 15.64 -4.97 -0.26
C ALA A 174 14.79 -4.71 0.98
N GLU A 175 13.55 -4.21 0.83
CA GLU A 175 12.66 -3.94 1.97
C GLU A 175 12.29 -5.23 2.72
N TYR A 176 12.02 -6.33 1.99
CA TYR A 176 11.69 -7.60 2.64
C TYR A 176 12.86 -8.15 3.45
N HIS A 177 14.09 -7.99 2.95
CA HIS A 177 15.32 -8.36 3.68
C HIS A 177 15.52 -7.48 4.91
N ILE A 178 15.26 -6.17 4.82
CA ILE A 178 15.34 -5.24 5.95
C ILE A 178 14.35 -5.65 7.06
N TYR A 179 13.08 -5.92 6.71
CA TYR A 179 12.09 -6.38 7.68
C TYR A 179 12.44 -7.74 8.30
N LYS A 180 13.03 -8.66 7.51
CA LYS A 180 13.60 -9.92 8.04
C LYS A 180 14.70 -9.65 9.05
N VAL A 181 15.60 -8.72 8.77
CA VAL A 181 16.67 -8.33 9.73
C VAL A 181 16.08 -7.79 11.03
N GLU A 182 15.12 -6.88 10.96
CA GLU A 182 14.45 -6.33 12.14
C GLU A 182 13.81 -7.45 12.97
N THR A 183 13.10 -8.37 12.31
CA THR A 183 12.46 -9.52 12.94
C THR A 183 13.47 -10.46 13.61
N LEU A 184 14.60 -10.73 12.95
CA LEU A 184 15.70 -11.55 13.52
C LEU A 184 16.33 -10.88 14.75
N ILE A 185 16.48 -9.54 14.73
CA ILE A 185 16.98 -8.79 15.89
C ILE A 185 16.02 -8.91 17.07
N ASP A 186 14.71 -8.81 16.83
CA ASP A 186 13.70 -8.93 17.88
C ASP A 186 13.67 -10.36 18.48
N LEU A 187 13.97 -11.37 17.67
CA LEU A 187 14.21 -12.75 18.10
C LEU A 187 15.59 -12.98 18.74
N LYS A 188 16.46 -11.96 18.81
CA LYS A 188 17.85 -12.06 19.27
C LYS A 188 18.73 -13.02 18.45
N ARG A 189 18.34 -13.30 17.21
CA ARG A 189 19.09 -14.13 16.23
C ARG A 189 20.11 -13.26 15.48
N PHE A 190 21.03 -12.64 16.25
CA PHE A 190 21.92 -11.59 15.75
C PHE A 190 22.89 -12.06 14.65
N GLU A 191 23.34 -13.30 14.69
CA GLU A 191 24.25 -13.83 13.67
C GLU A 191 23.57 -13.95 12.30
N GLU A 192 22.33 -14.41 12.28
CA GLU A 192 21.54 -14.48 11.07
C GLU A 192 21.19 -13.09 10.54
N ALA A 193 20.85 -12.17 11.44
CA ALA A 193 20.62 -10.76 11.08
C ALA A 193 21.87 -10.14 10.42
N LEU A 194 23.08 -10.42 10.94
CA LEU A 194 24.34 -9.95 10.36
C LEU A 194 24.61 -10.57 8.97
N GLN A 195 24.26 -11.84 8.76
CA GLN A 195 24.39 -12.48 7.45
C GLN A 195 23.46 -11.80 6.42
N GLU A 196 22.22 -11.53 6.82
CA GLU A 196 21.23 -10.86 5.98
C GLU A 196 21.66 -9.41 5.67
N LEU A 197 22.20 -8.66 6.63
CA LEU A 197 22.76 -7.31 6.44
C LEU A 197 23.93 -7.31 5.43
N ASN A 198 24.79 -8.33 5.49
CA ASN A 198 25.88 -8.48 4.53
C ASN A 198 25.35 -8.81 3.12
N LEU A 199 24.25 -9.56 3.02
CA LEU A 199 23.57 -9.81 1.74
C LEU A 199 22.99 -8.51 1.17
N LEU A 200 22.30 -7.70 1.98
CA LEU A 200 21.76 -6.38 1.57
C LEU A 200 22.88 -5.48 1.02
N THR A 201 24.04 -5.47 1.66
CA THR A 201 25.20 -4.70 1.17
C THR A 201 25.69 -5.21 -0.20
N LYS A 202 25.66 -6.54 -0.43
CA LYS A 202 26.00 -7.14 -1.73
C LYS A 202 24.94 -6.84 -2.81
N MET A 203 23.69 -6.66 -2.40
CA MET A 203 22.59 -6.22 -3.28
C MET A 203 22.67 -4.73 -3.65
N GLY A 204 23.64 -3.98 -3.09
CA GLY A 204 23.89 -2.58 -3.41
C GLY A 204 23.26 -1.58 -2.41
N VAL A 205 22.66 -2.04 -1.32
CA VAL A 205 22.17 -1.14 -0.27
C VAL A 205 23.36 -0.53 0.46
N ALA A 206 23.40 0.80 0.56
CA ALA A 206 24.53 1.49 1.17
C ALA A 206 24.66 1.12 2.65
N ARG A 207 25.88 0.76 3.07
CA ARG A 207 26.14 0.36 4.48
C ARG A 207 25.75 1.45 5.47
N ALA A 208 25.79 2.70 5.06
CA ALA A 208 25.38 3.83 5.90
C ALA A 208 23.88 3.77 6.24
N GLU A 209 23.04 3.33 5.30
CA GLU A 209 21.59 3.15 5.51
C GLU A 209 21.30 2.01 6.50
N LEU A 210 22.16 1.00 6.55
CA LEU A 210 22.04 -0.17 7.43
C LEU A 210 22.77 0.01 8.79
N ALA A 211 23.40 1.17 9.02
CA ALA A 211 24.30 1.38 10.17
C ALA A 211 23.61 1.13 11.53
N GLU A 212 22.36 1.57 11.69
CA GLU A 212 21.62 1.37 12.94
C GLU A 212 21.28 -0.12 13.18
N LEU A 213 20.93 -0.85 12.13
CA LEU A 213 20.67 -2.30 12.23
C LEU A 213 21.95 -3.06 12.59
N TYR A 214 23.10 -2.72 11.99
CA TYR A 214 24.39 -3.29 12.39
C TYR A 214 24.73 -2.99 13.85
N LYS A 215 24.41 -1.79 14.34
CA LYS A 215 24.65 -1.41 15.74
C LYS A 215 23.75 -2.21 16.69
N ARG A 216 22.45 -2.38 16.37
CA ARG A 216 21.53 -3.19 17.16
C ARG A 216 21.99 -4.64 17.28
N CYS A 217 22.56 -5.24 16.21
CA CYS A 217 23.11 -6.59 16.26
C CYS A 217 24.35 -6.74 17.15
N LYS A 218 25.08 -5.65 17.44
CA LYS A 218 26.29 -5.67 18.27
C LYS A 218 26.04 -5.40 19.77
N GLN A 219 24.88 -4.83 20.09
CA GLN A 219 24.46 -4.56 21.46
C GLN A 219 23.85 -5.84 22.06
N ARG A 220 24.75 -6.79 22.42
CA ARG A 220 24.41 -8.07 23.10
C ARG A 220 24.06 -7.83 24.55
#